data_803a45a9e5d839573715530fd0d3a3f9
#
_entry.id   803a45a9e5d839573715530fd0d3a3f9
#
_cell.length_a   1.000
_cell.length_b   1.000
_cell.length_c   1.000
_cell.angle_alpha   90.00
_cell.angle_beta   90.00
_cell.angle_gamma   90.00
#
_symmetry.space_group_name_H-M   'P 1'
#
loop_
_entity.id
_entity.type
_entity.pdbx_description
1 polymer ?
#
loop_
_entity_poly.entity_id
_entity_poly.type
_entity_poly.pdbx_seq_one_letter_code
_entity_poly.pdbx_strand_id
1 'polypeptide(L)'
;MPTQNKTPSLLTKRAVTLVLALLGTGVFWALDLPLPFLFGPMSACLIAALAHAPMEGFGQVSVAARTILGVAVGASITPALFVELPKMAASIALVPLFILVIALVGVPFFRKIWGFDSTTAFYAAMPGGLQDMIIFGTEAGANPRTLSLIHGTRVLIIVTLAPLFLTVFYDAQLTNPIGEPARDLPIHELGLMVLAALIGWKGGERIGLFGASILGPMILTAALSLGDFIHTRPPREAILAAQFFIGCGIGVKFVGVTWVELRRVVAAGVAYVIVLAILAAAFTAVVTTLGFGQPVEAFLAFAPGGQAEMTVLAIVSGADLGFVITHHLTRIVLVIIGAPLAANLILRWSKPRG
;
A
#
# COMPACT_ATOMS: atom_id res chain seq x y z
N MET A 1 -38.83 28.60 -8.46
CA MET A 1 -37.76 28.54 -7.45
C MET A 1 -36.93 27.31 -7.74
N PRO A 2 -35.65 27.41 -8.06
CA PRO A 2 -34.81 26.21 -8.23
C PRO A 2 -34.62 25.58 -6.86
N THR A 3 -34.99 24.33 -6.74
CA THR A 3 -34.70 23.47 -5.56
C THR A 3 -33.19 23.46 -5.35
N GLN A 4 -32.74 24.12 -4.28
CA GLN A 4 -31.37 23.99 -3.81
C GLN A 4 -31.12 22.50 -3.52
N ASN A 5 -30.46 21.82 -4.42
CA ASN A 5 -29.91 20.47 -4.16
C ASN A 5 -28.92 20.64 -3.01
N LYS A 6 -29.36 20.42 -1.77
CA LYS A 6 -28.49 20.40 -0.59
C LYS A 6 -27.46 19.30 -0.80
N THR A 7 -26.20 19.67 -0.93
CA THR A 7 -25.11 18.70 -0.95
C THR A 7 -25.20 17.81 0.30
N PRO A 8 -25.14 16.47 0.16
CA PRO A 8 -25.26 15.55 1.30
C PRO A 8 -24.24 15.91 2.39
N SER A 9 -24.66 15.81 3.65
CA SER A 9 -23.76 16.05 4.79
C SER A 9 -22.60 15.07 4.80
N LEU A 10 -21.51 15.40 5.49
CA LEU A 10 -20.36 14.51 5.66
C LEU A 10 -20.77 13.16 6.29
N LEU A 11 -21.66 13.20 7.27
CA LEU A 11 -22.21 12.00 7.91
C LEU A 11 -22.97 11.14 6.91
N THR A 12 -23.82 11.74 6.07
CA THR A 12 -24.56 11.02 5.02
C THR A 12 -23.61 10.35 4.03
N LYS A 13 -22.58 11.05 3.58
CA LYS A 13 -21.59 10.49 2.65
C LYS A 13 -20.83 9.30 3.27
N ARG A 14 -20.42 9.40 4.55
CA ARG A 14 -19.76 8.31 5.27
C ARG A 14 -20.71 7.14 5.53
N ALA A 15 -21.98 7.40 5.83
CA ALA A 15 -22.99 6.36 5.98
C ALA A 15 -23.20 5.58 4.67
N VAL A 16 -23.27 6.29 3.53
CA VAL A 16 -23.33 5.64 2.20
C VAL A 16 -22.10 4.78 1.96
N THR A 17 -20.91 5.29 2.25
CA THR A 17 -19.66 4.52 2.14
C THR A 17 -19.70 3.25 3.00
N LEU A 18 -20.16 3.36 4.26
CA LEU A 18 -20.23 2.23 5.18
C LEU A 18 -21.19 1.16 4.68
N VAL A 19 -22.40 1.54 4.27
CA VAL A 19 -23.41 0.62 3.75
C VAL A 19 -22.90 -0.13 2.51
N LEU A 20 -22.35 0.59 1.55
CA LEU A 20 -21.79 0.00 0.33
C LEU A 20 -20.62 -0.95 0.64
N ALA A 21 -19.75 -0.55 1.55
CA ALA A 21 -18.62 -1.35 1.97
C ALA A 21 -19.06 -2.66 2.66
N LEU A 22 -20.05 -2.60 3.54
CA LEU A 22 -20.63 -3.79 4.20
C LEU A 22 -21.32 -4.72 3.19
N LEU A 23 -22.07 -4.16 2.24
CA LEU A 23 -22.68 -4.92 1.15
C LEU A 23 -21.61 -5.62 0.30
N GLY A 24 -20.56 -4.91 -0.08
CA GLY A 24 -19.43 -5.49 -0.82
C GLY A 24 -18.74 -6.61 -0.04
N THR A 25 -18.50 -6.42 1.26
CA THR A 25 -17.94 -7.47 2.13
C THR A 25 -18.85 -8.68 2.16
N GLY A 26 -20.14 -8.47 2.34
CA GLY A 26 -21.14 -9.56 2.37
C GLY A 26 -21.20 -10.35 1.05
N VAL A 27 -21.15 -9.66 -0.09
CA VAL A 27 -21.13 -10.31 -1.40
C VAL A 27 -19.85 -11.15 -1.58
N PHE A 28 -18.69 -10.60 -1.24
CA PHE A 28 -17.42 -11.34 -1.36
C PHE A 28 -17.39 -12.55 -0.43
N TRP A 29 -17.93 -12.41 0.77
CA TRP A 29 -18.02 -13.51 1.72
C TRP A 29 -19.00 -14.60 1.25
N ALA A 30 -20.18 -14.22 0.77
CA ALA A 30 -21.19 -15.17 0.28
C ALA A 30 -20.76 -15.94 -0.98
N LEU A 31 -19.83 -15.38 -1.76
CA LEU A 31 -19.27 -15.99 -2.96
C LEU A 31 -17.92 -16.67 -2.72
N ASP A 32 -17.48 -16.82 -1.47
CA ASP A 32 -16.17 -17.38 -1.08
C ASP A 32 -14.98 -16.73 -1.83
N LEU A 33 -15.09 -15.42 -2.11
CA LEU A 33 -14.03 -14.69 -2.78
C LEU A 33 -12.88 -14.34 -1.79
N PRO A 34 -11.63 -14.25 -2.27
CA PRO A 34 -10.50 -13.99 -1.39
C PRO A 34 -10.57 -12.61 -0.73
N LEU A 35 -10.10 -12.53 0.52
CA LEU A 35 -9.97 -11.30 1.30
C LEU A 35 -11.24 -10.42 1.31
N PRO A 36 -12.41 -10.95 1.73
CA PRO A 36 -13.70 -10.26 1.64
C PRO A 36 -13.70 -8.90 2.35
N PHE A 37 -12.96 -8.75 3.45
CA PHE A 37 -12.86 -7.49 4.19
C PHE A 37 -11.97 -6.44 3.53
N LEU A 38 -11.16 -6.79 2.54
CA LEU A 38 -10.34 -5.85 1.78
C LEU A 38 -10.99 -5.55 0.42
N PHE A 39 -11.24 -6.59 -0.37
CA PHE A 39 -11.73 -6.45 -1.74
C PHE A 39 -13.21 -6.11 -1.82
N GLY A 40 -14.02 -6.61 -0.91
CA GLY A 40 -15.45 -6.30 -0.87
C GLY A 40 -15.71 -4.79 -0.77
N PRO A 41 -15.24 -4.13 0.29
CA PRO A 41 -15.36 -2.68 0.45
C PRO A 41 -14.72 -1.89 -0.71
N MET A 42 -13.53 -2.31 -1.15
CA MET A 42 -12.80 -1.63 -2.21
C MET A 42 -13.58 -1.64 -3.51
N SER A 43 -14.07 -2.81 -3.95
CA SER A 43 -14.80 -2.99 -5.20
C SER A 43 -16.16 -2.28 -5.17
N ALA A 44 -16.92 -2.43 -4.09
CA ALA A 44 -18.21 -1.77 -3.95
C ALA A 44 -18.09 -0.25 -3.94
N CYS A 45 -17.13 0.31 -3.19
CA CYS A 45 -16.88 1.74 -3.17
C CYS A 45 -16.35 2.26 -4.52
N LEU A 46 -15.50 1.48 -5.22
CA LEU A 46 -15.04 1.85 -6.56
C LEU A 46 -16.20 1.92 -7.55
N ILE A 47 -17.02 0.88 -7.63
CA ILE A 47 -18.17 0.83 -8.55
C ILE A 47 -19.12 1.99 -8.27
N ALA A 48 -19.43 2.23 -6.99
CA ALA A 48 -20.30 3.33 -6.58
C ALA A 48 -19.68 4.71 -6.85
N ALA A 49 -18.35 4.86 -6.70
CA ALA A 49 -17.64 6.09 -7.05
C ALA A 49 -17.74 6.41 -8.55
N LEU A 50 -17.57 5.40 -9.40
CA LEU A 50 -17.73 5.52 -10.85
C LEU A 50 -19.19 5.79 -11.25
N ALA A 51 -20.15 5.31 -10.45
CA ALA A 51 -21.58 5.64 -10.57
C ALA A 51 -21.95 6.99 -9.93
N HIS A 52 -20.96 7.81 -9.54
CA HIS A 52 -21.14 9.14 -8.95
C HIS A 52 -21.88 9.17 -7.60
N ALA A 53 -21.85 8.07 -6.84
CA ALA A 53 -22.43 8.03 -5.50
C ALA A 53 -21.71 9.04 -4.57
N PRO A 54 -22.48 9.77 -3.71
CA PRO A 54 -21.90 10.74 -2.81
C PRO A 54 -21.24 10.04 -1.61
N MET A 55 -19.99 9.69 -1.74
CA MET A 55 -19.20 8.99 -0.73
C MET A 55 -18.07 9.85 -0.18
N GLU A 56 -17.60 9.48 1.01
CA GLU A 56 -16.45 10.10 1.67
C GLU A 56 -15.71 9.08 2.51
N GLY A 57 -14.39 9.17 2.57
CA GLY A 57 -13.55 8.30 3.39
C GLY A 57 -13.70 8.58 4.89
N PHE A 58 -13.24 7.63 5.72
CA PHE A 58 -13.39 7.71 7.17
C PHE A 58 -12.31 8.55 7.88
N GLY A 59 -11.45 9.25 7.13
CA GLY A 59 -10.46 10.17 7.69
C GLY A 59 -9.54 9.48 8.71
N GLN A 60 -9.54 10.00 9.96
CA GLN A 60 -8.67 9.49 11.03
C GLN A 60 -8.91 8.02 11.39
N VAL A 61 -10.12 7.48 11.19
CA VAL A 61 -10.39 6.04 11.42
C VAL A 61 -9.59 5.18 10.44
N SER A 62 -9.53 5.58 9.16
CA SER A 62 -8.69 4.88 8.17
C SER A 62 -7.20 5.01 8.47
N VAL A 63 -6.77 6.12 9.08
CA VAL A 63 -5.39 6.31 9.53
C VAL A 63 -5.10 5.42 10.74
N ALA A 64 -5.98 5.39 11.73
CA ALA A 64 -5.87 4.52 12.90
C ALA A 64 -5.85 3.03 12.50
N ALA A 65 -6.67 2.62 11.53
CA ALA A 65 -6.69 1.26 11.02
C ALA A 65 -5.31 0.79 10.50
N ARG A 66 -4.51 1.70 9.94
CA ARG A 66 -3.14 1.38 9.47
C ARG A 66 -2.17 1.09 10.61
N THR A 67 -2.40 1.63 11.80
CA THR A 67 -1.54 1.36 12.97
C THR A 67 -1.55 -0.11 13.35
N ILE A 68 -2.69 -0.79 13.16
CA ILE A 68 -2.84 -2.22 13.42
C ILE A 68 -1.90 -3.04 12.53
N LEU A 69 -1.78 -2.65 11.24
CA LEU A 69 -0.85 -3.31 10.33
C LEU A 69 0.62 -2.97 10.69
N GLY A 70 0.88 -1.75 11.15
CA GLY A 70 2.19 -1.39 11.69
C GLY A 70 2.59 -2.28 12.88
N VAL A 71 1.66 -2.52 13.81
CA VAL A 71 1.87 -3.45 14.94
C VAL A 71 2.09 -4.88 14.43
N ALA A 72 1.28 -5.36 13.47
CA ALA A 72 1.44 -6.71 12.92
C ALA A 72 2.81 -6.93 12.27
N VAL A 73 3.31 -5.91 11.56
CA VAL A 73 4.66 -5.91 10.98
C VAL A 73 5.72 -5.90 12.07
N GLY A 74 5.59 -5.01 13.06
CA GLY A 74 6.54 -4.88 14.17
C GLY A 74 6.68 -6.16 14.99
N ALA A 75 5.56 -6.83 15.28
CA ALA A 75 5.52 -8.12 15.98
C ALA A 75 6.22 -9.27 15.20
N SER A 76 6.43 -9.10 13.90
CA SER A 76 7.15 -10.07 13.06
C SER A 76 8.66 -9.82 13.00
N ILE A 77 9.13 -8.70 13.55
CA ILE A 77 10.56 -8.37 13.65
C ILE A 77 11.09 -9.01 14.94
N THR A 78 11.55 -10.23 14.82
CA THR A 78 12.08 -11.03 15.92
C THR A 78 13.62 -11.14 15.85
N PRO A 79 14.32 -11.55 16.92
CA PRO A 79 15.76 -11.80 16.85
C PRO A 79 16.17 -12.76 15.74
N ALA A 80 15.33 -13.73 15.40
CA ALA A 80 15.57 -14.67 14.30
C ALA A 80 15.70 -13.97 12.94
N LEU A 81 14.96 -12.87 12.71
CA LEU A 81 15.06 -12.09 11.47
C LEU A 81 16.49 -11.54 11.27
N PHE A 82 17.17 -11.11 12.33
CA PHE A 82 18.53 -10.58 12.21
C PHE A 82 19.56 -11.65 11.81
N VAL A 83 19.32 -12.89 12.18
CA VAL A 83 20.15 -14.03 11.73
C VAL A 83 19.95 -14.27 10.23
N GLU A 84 18.76 -14.02 9.71
CA GLU A 84 18.43 -14.19 8.30
C GLU A 84 18.83 -12.99 7.40
N LEU A 85 19.00 -11.76 7.96
CA LEU A 85 19.38 -10.56 7.18
C LEU A 85 20.59 -10.76 6.26
N PRO A 86 21.71 -11.40 6.68
CA PRO A 86 22.84 -11.64 5.79
C PRO A 86 22.48 -12.49 4.56
N LYS A 87 21.54 -13.43 4.70
CA LYS A 87 21.05 -14.27 3.59
C LYS A 87 20.21 -13.46 2.61
N MET A 88 19.51 -12.43 3.09
CA MET A 88 18.69 -11.51 2.29
C MET A 88 19.51 -10.38 1.66
N ALA A 89 20.75 -10.16 2.06
CA ALA A 89 21.55 -9.01 1.62
C ALA A 89 21.65 -8.89 0.09
N ALA A 90 21.82 -10.01 -0.60
CA ALA A 90 21.91 -10.04 -2.06
C ALA A 90 20.59 -9.63 -2.74
N SER A 91 19.44 -10.10 -2.26
CA SER A 91 18.13 -9.70 -2.79
C SER A 91 17.78 -8.26 -2.43
N ILE A 92 18.12 -7.80 -1.23
CA ILE A 92 17.96 -6.41 -0.81
C ILE A 92 18.79 -5.45 -1.68
N ALA A 93 20.02 -5.85 -2.05
CA ALA A 93 20.88 -5.07 -2.94
C ALA A 93 20.28 -4.87 -4.35
N LEU A 94 19.32 -5.71 -4.76
CA LEU A 94 18.58 -5.51 -6.01
C LEU A 94 17.51 -4.43 -5.93
N VAL A 95 17.06 -4.02 -4.74
CA VAL A 95 16.00 -3.02 -4.56
C VAL A 95 16.40 -1.64 -5.14
N PRO A 96 17.60 -1.08 -4.88
CA PRO A 96 18.03 0.14 -5.54
C PRO A 96 18.04 0.05 -7.07
N LEU A 97 18.51 -1.09 -7.61
CA LEU A 97 18.51 -1.33 -9.05
C LEU A 97 17.09 -1.39 -9.61
N PHE A 98 16.17 -2.06 -8.91
CA PHE A 98 14.75 -2.12 -9.26
C PHE A 98 14.13 -0.72 -9.34
N ILE A 99 14.37 0.14 -8.34
CA ILE A 99 13.88 1.52 -8.32
C ILE A 99 14.46 2.32 -9.50
N LEU A 100 15.76 2.16 -9.78
CA LEU A 100 16.42 2.83 -10.90
C LEU A 100 15.81 2.41 -12.25
N VAL A 101 15.61 1.11 -12.48
CA VAL A 101 14.98 0.59 -13.71
C VAL A 101 13.54 1.12 -13.85
N ILE A 102 12.75 1.11 -12.76
CA ILE A 102 11.42 1.71 -12.74
C ILE A 102 11.48 3.20 -13.16
N ALA A 103 12.42 3.97 -12.63
CA ALA A 103 12.58 5.37 -12.98
C ALA A 103 12.94 5.56 -14.46
N LEU A 104 13.93 4.80 -14.95
CA LEU A 104 14.40 4.88 -16.33
C LEU A 104 13.33 4.50 -17.36
N VAL A 105 12.46 3.57 -17.04
CA VAL A 105 11.35 3.15 -17.91
C VAL A 105 10.12 4.05 -17.71
N GLY A 106 9.75 4.31 -16.47
CA GLY A 106 8.49 4.96 -16.12
C GLY A 106 8.46 6.45 -16.44
N VAL A 107 9.56 7.18 -16.24
CA VAL A 107 9.60 8.63 -16.54
C VAL A 107 9.40 8.88 -18.04
N PRO A 108 10.14 8.23 -18.95
CA PRO A 108 9.88 8.34 -20.40
C PRO A 108 8.48 7.87 -20.79
N PHE A 109 7.96 6.80 -20.16
CA PHE A 109 6.62 6.30 -20.41
C PHE A 109 5.56 7.38 -20.16
N PHE A 110 5.56 8.03 -19.01
CA PHE A 110 4.59 9.08 -18.71
C PHE A 110 4.82 10.36 -19.53
N ARG A 111 6.07 10.73 -19.78
CA ARG A 111 6.38 11.95 -20.56
C ARG A 111 6.10 11.80 -22.04
N LYS A 112 6.64 10.76 -22.67
CA LYS A 112 6.64 10.63 -24.13
C LYS A 112 5.36 10.01 -24.68
N ILE A 113 4.78 9.04 -23.96
CA ILE A 113 3.57 8.31 -24.40
C ILE A 113 2.31 9.04 -23.97
N TRP A 114 2.28 9.50 -22.69
CA TRP A 114 1.08 10.11 -22.11
C TRP A 114 1.11 11.63 -22.03
N GLY A 115 2.23 12.25 -22.35
CA GLY A 115 2.36 13.70 -22.44
C GLY A 115 2.22 14.42 -21.11
N PHE A 116 2.65 13.80 -19.99
CA PHE A 116 2.67 14.47 -18.70
C PHE A 116 3.91 15.37 -18.59
N ASP A 117 3.79 16.45 -17.81
CA ASP A 117 4.95 17.28 -17.48
C ASP A 117 6.02 16.47 -16.74
N SER A 118 7.25 16.98 -16.75
CA SER A 118 8.41 16.25 -16.22
C SER A 118 8.29 15.90 -14.75
N THR A 119 7.72 16.79 -13.93
CA THR A 119 7.58 16.61 -12.50
C THR A 119 6.50 15.60 -12.18
N THR A 120 5.33 15.72 -12.83
CA THR A 120 4.24 14.76 -12.68
C THR A 120 4.66 13.37 -13.18
N ALA A 121 5.35 13.27 -14.32
CA ALA A 121 5.83 12.01 -14.86
C ALA A 121 6.87 11.34 -13.94
N PHE A 122 7.76 12.11 -13.33
CA PHE A 122 8.75 11.59 -12.41
C PHE A 122 8.08 10.97 -11.17
N TYR A 123 7.25 11.74 -10.46
CA TYR A 123 6.60 11.23 -9.25
C TYR A 123 5.54 10.15 -9.54
N ALA A 124 4.88 10.19 -10.70
CA ALA A 124 3.98 9.11 -11.14
C ALA A 124 4.70 7.78 -11.36
N ALA A 125 5.95 7.83 -11.82
CA ALA A 125 6.77 6.64 -12.06
C ALA A 125 7.29 6.00 -10.77
N MET A 126 7.56 6.79 -9.72
CA MET A 126 8.21 6.29 -8.51
C MET A 126 7.38 5.24 -7.77
N PRO A 127 8.02 4.12 -7.33
CA PRO A 127 7.33 3.04 -6.61
C PRO A 127 7.22 3.32 -5.11
N GLY A 128 6.93 4.57 -4.75
CA GLY A 128 6.72 5.01 -3.37
C GLY A 128 5.28 4.80 -2.87
N GLY A 129 5.06 5.15 -1.61
CA GLY A 129 3.73 5.19 -1.01
C GLY A 129 2.85 6.24 -1.70
N LEU A 130 1.53 5.95 -1.80
CA LEU A 130 0.62 6.82 -2.52
C LEU A 130 0.61 8.24 -1.96
N GLN A 131 0.52 8.37 -0.62
CA GLN A 131 0.44 9.69 0.02
C GLN A 131 1.74 10.48 -0.16
N ASP A 132 2.86 9.80 -0.11
CA ASP A 132 4.19 10.35 -0.15
C ASP A 132 4.50 10.95 -1.51
N MET A 133 4.20 10.18 -2.54
CA MET A 133 4.40 10.62 -3.92
C MET A 133 3.48 11.80 -4.27
N ILE A 134 2.28 11.87 -3.67
CA ILE A 134 1.40 13.03 -3.83
C ILE A 134 1.98 14.25 -3.11
N ILE A 135 2.44 14.11 -1.86
CA ILE A 135 2.97 15.23 -1.07
C ILE A 135 4.23 15.78 -1.73
N PHE A 136 5.25 14.95 -1.92
CA PHE A 136 6.52 15.38 -2.53
C PHE A 136 6.34 15.88 -3.97
N GLY A 137 5.47 15.22 -4.74
CA GLY A 137 5.17 15.65 -6.09
C GLY A 137 4.49 17.01 -6.11
N THR A 138 3.53 17.27 -5.22
CA THR A 138 2.83 18.55 -5.10
C THR A 138 3.79 19.67 -4.69
N GLU A 139 4.65 19.42 -3.71
CA GLU A 139 5.70 20.35 -3.29
C GLU A 139 6.68 20.67 -4.43
N ALA A 140 6.96 19.69 -5.29
CA ALA A 140 7.79 19.86 -6.47
C ALA A 140 7.06 20.48 -7.70
N GLY A 141 5.75 20.75 -7.59
CA GLY A 141 4.93 21.33 -8.66
C GLY A 141 4.25 20.34 -9.60
N ALA A 142 4.16 19.05 -9.23
CA ALA A 142 3.37 18.05 -9.96
C ALA A 142 1.87 18.24 -9.74
N ASN A 143 1.06 17.68 -10.65
CA ASN A 143 -0.40 17.69 -10.52
C ASN A 143 -0.87 16.64 -9.48
N PRO A 144 -1.39 17.05 -8.30
CA PRO A 144 -1.73 16.14 -7.22
C PRO A 144 -2.89 15.20 -7.56
N ARG A 145 -3.84 15.66 -8.37
CA ARG A 145 -4.98 14.85 -8.81
C ARG A 145 -4.52 13.73 -9.76
N THR A 146 -3.65 14.05 -10.71
CA THR A 146 -3.05 13.07 -11.61
C THR A 146 -2.26 12.02 -10.83
N LEU A 147 -1.40 12.43 -9.88
CA LEU A 147 -0.64 11.51 -9.03
C LEU A 147 -1.57 10.62 -8.20
N SER A 148 -2.64 11.20 -7.61
CA SER A 148 -3.61 10.43 -6.82
C SER A 148 -4.29 9.34 -7.64
N LEU A 149 -4.69 9.64 -8.87
CA LEU A 149 -5.36 8.68 -9.76
C LEU A 149 -4.39 7.59 -10.24
N ILE A 150 -3.17 7.94 -10.66
CA ILE A 150 -2.17 6.97 -11.13
C ILE A 150 -1.78 6.00 -9.99
N HIS A 151 -1.40 6.53 -8.84
CA HIS A 151 -1.03 5.69 -7.71
C HIS A 151 -2.22 4.94 -7.12
N GLY A 152 -3.42 5.53 -7.10
CA GLY A 152 -4.65 4.86 -6.70
C GLY A 152 -4.99 3.69 -7.63
N THR A 153 -4.89 3.90 -8.95
CA THR A 153 -5.08 2.86 -9.96
C THR A 153 -4.04 1.74 -9.81
N ARG A 154 -2.77 2.10 -9.58
CA ARG A 154 -1.71 1.13 -9.35
C ARG A 154 -2.02 0.23 -8.15
N VAL A 155 -2.32 0.83 -7.00
CA VAL A 155 -2.64 0.08 -5.78
C VAL A 155 -3.86 -0.79 -5.99
N LEU A 156 -4.94 -0.23 -6.56
CA LEU A 156 -6.18 -0.96 -6.85
C LEU A 156 -5.93 -2.22 -7.69
N ILE A 157 -5.22 -2.07 -8.82
CA ILE A 157 -4.98 -3.19 -9.74
C ILE A 157 -4.06 -4.24 -9.10
N ILE A 158 -2.96 -3.81 -8.48
CA ILE A 158 -2.00 -4.73 -7.89
C ILE A 158 -2.65 -5.50 -6.74
N VAL A 159 -3.38 -4.82 -5.87
CA VAL A 159 -4.08 -5.46 -4.76
C VAL A 159 -5.13 -6.45 -5.25
N THR A 160 -5.82 -6.14 -6.36
CA THR A 160 -6.82 -7.04 -6.96
C THR A 160 -6.17 -8.24 -7.67
N LEU A 161 -5.09 -8.01 -8.42
CA LEU A 161 -4.50 -9.06 -9.25
C LEU A 161 -3.45 -9.91 -8.52
N ALA A 162 -2.80 -9.37 -7.49
CA ALA A 162 -1.74 -10.11 -6.79
C ALA A 162 -2.22 -11.44 -6.17
N PRO A 163 -3.40 -11.55 -5.52
CA PRO A 163 -3.91 -12.84 -5.04
C PRO A 163 -4.15 -13.82 -6.16
N LEU A 164 -4.74 -13.37 -7.28
CA LEU A 164 -4.97 -14.21 -8.46
C LEU A 164 -3.64 -14.70 -9.04
N PHE A 165 -2.64 -13.83 -9.08
CA PHE A 165 -1.31 -14.19 -9.55
C PHE A 165 -0.65 -15.22 -8.64
N LEU A 166 -0.75 -15.04 -7.34
CA LEU A 166 -0.22 -15.99 -6.35
C LEU A 166 -0.88 -17.37 -6.46
N THR A 167 -2.19 -17.42 -6.62
CA THR A 167 -2.92 -18.70 -6.70
C THR A 167 -2.71 -19.40 -8.04
N VAL A 168 -2.72 -18.66 -9.16
CA VAL A 168 -2.63 -19.25 -10.51
C VAL A 168 -1.20 -19.65 -10.90
N PHE A 169 -0.21 -18.84 -10.56
CA PHE A 169 1.17 -19.05 -11.01
C PHE A 169 2.06 -19.71 -9.97
N TYR A 170 1.75 -19.57 -8.69
CA TYR A 170 2.55 -20.13 -7.61
C TYR A 170 1.81 -21.18 -6.78
N ASP A 171 0.55 -21.50 -7.16
CA ASP A 171 -0.31 -22.43 -6.41
C ASP A 171 -0.39 -22.10 -4.91
N ALA A 172 -0.28 -20.80 -4.60
CA ALA A 172 -0.27 -20.31 -3.23
C ALA A 172 -1.68 -20.42 -2.62
N GLN A 173 -1.76 -21.08 -1.47
CA GLN A 173 -3.00 -21.14 -0.71
C GLN A 173 -3.13 -19.89 0.14
N LEU A 174 -4.17 -19.07 -0.10
CA LEU A 174 -4.44 -17.84 0.66
C LEU A 174 -5.34 -18.12 1.88
N THR A 175 -5.04 -19.17 2.59
CA THR A 175 -5.87 -19.71 3.68
C THR A 175 -5.23 -19.60 5.06
N ASN A 176 -3.97 -19.16 5.14
CA ASN A 176 -3.33 -19.00 6.43
C ASN A 176 -4.08 -18.00 7.31
N PRO A 177 -4.29 -18.30 8.58
CA PRO A 177 -5.00 -17.42 9.49
C PRO A 177 -4.25 -16.09 9.60
N ILE A 178 -5.02 -15.00 9.47
CA ILE A 178 -4.49 -13.63 9.52
C ILE A 178 -3.95 -13.31 10.93
N GLY A 179 -4.44 -13.99 11.94
CA GLY A 179 -4.10 -13.87 13.35
C GLY A 179 -5.02 -14.75 14.19
N GLU A 180 -4.72 -14.85 15.46
CA GLU A 180 -5.56 -15.54 16.43
C GLU A 180 -6.74 -14.65 16.86
N PRO A 181 -7.88 -15.25 17.33
CA PRO A 181 -8.96 -14.48 17.91
C PRO A 181 -8.50 -13.68 19.14
N ALA A 182 -9.08 -12.51 19.36
CA ALA A 182 -8.71 -11.65 20.49
C ALA A 182 -8.83 -12.33 21.86
N ARG A 183 -9.78 -13.26 22.00
CA ARG A 183 -10.02 -14.02 23.25
C ARG A 183 -8.88 -14.97 23.62
N ASP A 184 -8.09 -15.39 22.62
CA ASP A 184 -7.03 -16.39 22.77
C ASP A 184 -5.67 -15.72 22.99
N LEU A 185 -5.59 -14.38 22.91
CA LEU A 185 -4.36 -13.60 23.09
C LEU A 185 -4.18 -13.17 24.56
N PRO A 186 -2.94 -13.10 25.05
CA PRO A 186 -2.63 -12.57 26.38
C PRO A 186 -3.05 -11.11 26.51
N ILE A 187 -3.85 -10.79 27.54
CA ILE A 187 -4.41 -9.44 27.74
C ILE A 187 -3.31 -8.37 27.88
N HIS A 188 -2.18 -8.73 28.46
CA HIS A 188 -1.04 -7.82 28.61
C HIS A 188 -0.39 -7.49 27.26
N GLU A 189 -0.27 -8.47 26.34
CA GLU A 189 0.25 -8.22 24.99
C GLU A 189 -0.71 -7.35 24.18
N LEU A 190 -2.03 -7.59 24.29
CA LEU A 190 -3.04 -6.71 23.69
C LEU A 190 -2.90 -5.26 24.18
N GLY A 191 -2.70 -5.07 25.49
CA GLY A 191 -2.46 -3.76 26.06
C GLY A 191 -1.20 -3.10 25.49
N LEU A 192 -0.09 -3.84 25.42
CA LEU A 192 1.17 -3.36 24.83
C LEU A 192 1.01 -3.01 23.35
N MET A 193 0.28 -3.81 22.57
CA MET A 193 0.00 -3.54 21.15
C MET A 193 -0.81 -2.25 20.98
N VAL A 194 -1.83 -2.02 21.79
CA VAL A 194 -2.63 -0.77 21.77
C VAL A 194 -1.75 0.43 22.13
N LEU A 195 -0.93 0.31 23.16
CA LEU A 195 0.02 1.37 23.55
C LEU A 195 1.04 1.62 22.44
N ALA A 196 1.60 0.58 21.84
CA ALA A 196 2.54 0.69 20.72
C ALA A 196 1.88 1.36 19.50
N ALA A 197 0.62 1.03 19.20
CA ALA A 197 -0.14 1.67 18.14
C ALA A 197 -0.31 3.17 18.37
N LEU A 198 -0.77 3.56 19.56
CA LEU A 198 -1.08 4.96 19.90
C LEU A 198 0.19 5.81 20.07
N ILE A 199 1.14 5.33 20.90
CA ILE A 199 2.39 6.05 21.18
C ILE A 199 3.26 6.12 19.93
N GLY A 200 3.39 5.01 19.20
CA GLY A 200 4.14 4.96 17.96
C GLY A 200 3.58 5.92 16.91
N TRP A 201 2.26 5.91 16.71
CA TRP A 201 1.60 6.81 15.77
C TRP A 201 1.77 8.28 16.19
N LYS A 202 1.32 8.64 17.38
CA LYS A 202 1.34 10.04 17.84
C LYS A 202 2.74 10.57 18.11
N GLY A 203 3.63 9.72 18.62
CA GLY A 203 5.05 10.04 18.75
C GLY A 203 5.72 10.25 17.41
N GLY A 204 5.45 9.36 16.45
CA GLY A 204 5.92 9.49 15.07
C GLY A 204 5.45 10.77 14.40
N GLU A 205 4.17 11.14 14.53
CA GLU A 205 3.65 12.42 14.01
C GLU A 205 4.39 13.63 14.62
N ARG A 206 4.67 13.61 15.92
CA ARG A 206 5.37 14.72 16.61
C ARG A 206 6.80 14.93 16.16
N ILE A 207 7.51 13.87 15.84
CA ILE A 207 8.90 13.95 15.34
C ILE A 207 8.98 14.08 13.82
N GLY A 208 7.83 14.21 13.12
CA GLY A 208 7.77 14.30 11.68
C GLY A 208 8.15 12.99 10.97
N LEU A 209 7.95 11.84 11.63
CA LEU A 209 8.23 10.54 11.04
C LEU A 209 7.30 10.33 9.85
N PHE A 210 7.92 10.12 8.71
CA PHE A 210 7.22 9.78 7.49
C PHE A 210 6.41 8.48 7.66
N GLY A 211 5.17 8.42 7.16
CA GLY A 211 4.31 7.25 7.35
C GLY A 211 4.05 6.88 8.82
N ALA A 212 4.02 7.87 9.71
CA ALA A 212 3.92 7.71 11.17
C ALA A 212 2.84 6.72 11.63
N SER A 213 1.72 6.62 10.89
CA SER A 213 0.61 5.70 11.23
C SER A 213 0.95 4.22 11.02
N ILE A 214 2.00 3.90 10.28
CA ILE A 214 2.49 2.52 10.08
C ILE A 214 3.87 2.36 10.72
N LEU A 215 4.83 3.23 10.36
CA LEU A 215 6.22 3.10 10.79
C LEU A 215 6.38 3.34 12.30
N GLY A 216 5.64 4.28 12.88
CA GLY A 216 5.72 4.53 14.33
C GLY A 216 5.31 3.31 15.16
N PRO A 217 4.09 2.78 14.99
CA PRO A 217 3.67 1.53 15.63
C PRO A 217 4.60 0.35 15.34
N MET A 218 5.05 0.21 14.09
CA MET A 218 5.98 -0.85 13.70
C MET A 218 7.29 -0.80 14.48
N ILE A 219 7.95 0.36 14.54
CA ILE A 219 9.22 0.53 15.25
C ILE A 219 9.06 0.23 16.74
N LEU A 220 7.99 0.76 17.36
CA LEU A 220 7.77 0.55 18.78
C LEU A 220 7.42 -0.91 19.10
N THR A 221 6.57 -1.54 18.28
CA THR A 221 6.24 -2.97 18.44
C THR A 221 7.44 -3.85 18.16
N ALA A 222 8.28 -3.53 17.17
CA ALA A 222 9.53 -4.25 16.92
C ALA A 222 10.46 -4.19 18.13
N ALA A 223 10.60 -3.01 18.76
CA ALA A 223 11.39 -2.89 19.98
C ALA A 223 10.84 -3.75 21.13
N LEU A 224 9.52 -3.83 21.27
CA LEU A 224 8.87 -4.69 22.27
C LEU A 224 9.01 -6.18 21.93
N SER A 225 8.93 -6.56 20.67
CA SER A 225 9.14 -7.95 20.22
C SER A 225 10.59 -8.39 20.41
N LEU A 226 11.55 -7.53 20.07
CA LEU A 226 12.97 -7.79 20.30
C LEU A 226 13.33 -7.83 21.80
N GLY A 227 12.57 -7.12 22.63
CA GLY A 227 12.69 -7.14 24.10
C GLY A 227 11.96 -8.29 24.78
N ASP A 228 11.38 -9.23 24.02
CA ASP A 228 10.65 -10.40 24.53
C ASP A 228 9.36 -10.03 25.32
N PHE A 229 8.73 -8.87 24.98
CA PHE A 229 7.46 -8.43 25.57
C PHE A 229 6.24 -8.75 24.72
N ILE A 230 6.40 -8.93 23.41
CA ILE A 230 5.34 -9.26 22.46
C ILE A 230 5.77 -10.45 21.61
N HIS A 231 4.97 -11.52 21.62
CA HIS A 231 5.20 -12.77 20.91
C HIS A 231 4.11 -13.06 19.87
N THR A 232 2.98 -12.38 19.98
CA THR A 232 1.80 -12.61 19.14
C THR A 232 1.59 -11.44 18.18
N ARG A 233 0.79 -11.68 17.12
CA ARG A 233 0.32 -10.63 16.20
C ARG A 233 -0.98 -10.02 16.73
N PRO A 234 -1.39 -8.84 16.24
CA PRO A 234 -2.71 -8.27 16.55
C PRO A 234 -3.83 -9.26 16.28
N PRO A 235 -4.93 -9.18 17.04
CA PRO A 235 -6.04 -10.10 16.90
C PRO A 235 -6.64 -10.04 15.49
N ARG A 236 -7.12 -11.19 15.03
CA ARG A 236 -7.75 -11.35 13.71
C ARG A 236 -8.82 -10.28 13.44
N GLU A 237 -9.66 -10.00 14.42
CA GLU A 237 -10.74 -9.03 14.30
C GLU A 237 -10.20 -7.62 14.01
N ALA A 238 -9.10 -7.24 14.65
CA ALA A 238 -8.47 -5.94 14.40
C ALA A 238 -7.87 -5.86 12.99
N ILE A 239 -7.21 -6.93 12.52
CA ILE A 239 -6.64 -6.98 11.16
C ILE A 239 -7.75 -6.94 10.11
N LEU A 240 -8.87 -7.65 10.31
CA LEU A 240 -10.04 -7.60 9.42
C LEU A 240 -10.67 -6.20 9.38
N ALA A 241 -10.80 -5.54 10.55
CA ALA A 241 -11.26 -4.15 10.61
C ALA A 241 -10.30 -3.20 9.86
N ALA A 242 -8.98 -3.39 10.01
CA ALA A 242 -8.00 -2.60 9.28
C ALA A 242 -8.14 -2.77 7.76
N GLN A 243 -8.29 -3.99 7.28
CA GLN A 243 -8.53 -4.28 5.87
C GLN A 243 -9.78 -3.58 5.34
N PHE A 244 -10.88 -3.63 6.10
CA PHE A 244 -12.14 -3.00 5.73
C PHE A 244 -11.99 -1.49 5.50
N PHE A 245 -11.40 -0.77 6.45
CA PHE A 245 -11.20 0.68 6.32
C PHE A 245 -10.17 1.06 5.26
N ILE A 246 -9.16 0.23 5.04
CA ILE A 246 -8.18 0.42 3.96
C ILE A 246 -8.86 0.21 2.61
N GLY A 247 -9.64 -0.87 2.43
CA GLY A 247 -10.40 -1.13 1.22
C GLY A 247 -11.36 0.01 0.88
N CYS A 248 -12.14 0.50 1.85
CA CYS A 248 -12.96 1.71 1.68
C CYS A 248 -12.12 2.89 1.19
N GLY A 249 -10.99 3.15 1.85
CA GLY A 249 -10.12 4.28 1.52
C GLY A 249 -9.56 4.24 0.10
N ILE A 250 -9.32 3.06 -0.46
CA ILE A 250 -8.87 2.88 -1.84
C ILE A 250 -10.02 3.17 -2.81
N GLY A 251 -11.20 2.57 -2.60
CA GLY A 251 -12.34 2.72 -3.50
C GLY A 251 -12.85 4.17 -3.56
N VAL A 252 -12.93 4.87 -2.44
CA VAL A 252 -13.43 6.27 -2.37
C VAL A 252 -12.54 7.28 -3.12
N LYS A 253 -11.27 6.95 -3.40
CA LYS A 253 -10.37 7.84 -4.17
C LYS A 253 -10.84 8.13 -5.58
N PHE A 254 -11.72 7.30 -6.11
CA PHE A 254 -12.29 7.45 -7.44
C PHE A 254 -13.57 8.30 -7.46
N VAL A 255 -14.03 8.83 -6.31
CA VAL A 255 -15.18 9.75 -6.25
C VAL A 255 -14.87 11.02 -7.03
N GLY A 256 -15.80 11.39 -7.92
CA GLY A 256 -15.69 12.60 -8.76
C GLY A 256 -14.68 12.48 -9.89
N VAL A 257 -14.24 11.28 -10.26
CA VAL A 257 -13.44 11.05 -11.47
C VAL A 257 -14.29 11.34 -12.71
N THR A 258 -13.80 12.24 -13.56
CA THR A 258 -14.44 12.57 -14.82
C THR A 258 -14.13 11.56 -15.91
N TRP A 259 -14.97 11.49 -16.94
CA TRP A 259 -14.74 10.59 -18.08
C TRP A 259 -13.41 10.85 -18.81
N VAL A 260 -12.99 12.11 -18.88
CA VAL A 260 -11.70 12.49 -19.48
C VAL A 260 -10.53 11.97 -18.66
N GLU A 261 -10.61 12.13 -17.33
CA GLU A 261 -9.59 11.60 -16.42
C GLU A 261 -9.55 10.07 -16.43
N LEU A 262 -10.72 9.42 -16.48
CA LEU A 262 -10.80 7.96 -16.56
C LEU A 262 -10.08 7.46 -17.83
N ARG A 263 -10.36 8.05 -18.99
CA ARG A 263 -9.76 7.62 -20.25
C ARG A 263 -8.27 7.91 -20.35
N ARG A 264 -7.78 9.04 -19.82
CA ARG A 264 -6.38 9.45 -19.96
C ARG A 264 -5.54 9.03 -18.78
N VAL A 265 -5.91 9.45 -17.58
CA VAL A 265 -5.05 9.27 -16.40
C VAL A 265 -5.15 7.86 -15.85
N VAL A 266 -6.37 7.31 -15.73
CA VAL A 266 -6.56 5.94 -15.26
C VAL A 266 -6.02 4.93 -16.28
N ALA A 267 -6.26 5.17 -17.60
CA ALA A 267 -5.68 4.31 -18.62
C ALA A 267 -4.14 4.32 -18.62
N ALA A 268 -3.53 5.50 -18.40
CA ALA A 268 -2.08 5.59 -18.19
C ALA A 268 -1.62 4.77 -16.97
N GLY A 269 -2.37 4.86 -15.88
CA GLY A 269 -2.11 4.07 -14.67
C GLY A 269 -2.21 2.57 -14.93
N VAL A 270 -3.27 2.11 -15.61
CA VAL A 270 -3.46 0.70 -16.00
C VAL A 270 -2.31 0.20 -16.86
N ALA A 271 -1.98 0.94 -17.93
CA ALA A 271 -0.87 0.59 -18.81
C ALA A 271 0.48 0.56 -18.06
N TYR A 272 0.67 1.48 -17.12
CA TYR A 272 1.88 1.49 -16.31
C TYR A 272 1.97 0.32 -15.33
N VAL A 273 0.84 -0.14 -14.79
CA VAL A 273 0.84 -1.36 -13.95
C VAL A 273 1.33 -2.58 -14.72
N ILE A 274 1.01 -2.69 -16.00
CA ILE A 274 1.54 -3.78 -16.84
C ILE A 274 3.08 -3.69 -16.93
N VAL A 275 3.61 -2.49 -17.15
CA VAL A 275 5.07 -2.27 -17.16
C VAL A 275 5.67 -2.68 -15.81
N LEU A 276 5.07 -2.23 -14.71
CA LEU A 276 5.55 -2.57 -13.38
C LEU A 276 5.45 -4.08 -13.07
N ALA A 277 4.40 -4.74 -13.55
CA ALA A 277 4.23 -6.19 -13.40
C ALA A 277 5.32 -6.97 -14.14
N ILE A 278 5.67 -6.55 -15.36
CA ILE A 278 6.77 -7.15 -16.13
C ILE A 278 8.11 -6.97 -15.40
N LEU A 279 8.37 -5.76 -14.90
CA LEU A 279 9.60 -5.49 -14.14
C LEU A 279 9.65 -6.29 -12.84
N ALA A 280 8.53 -6.35 -12.10
CA ALA A 280 8.45 -7.15 -10.87
C ALA A 280 8.66 -8.65 -11.18
N ALA A 281 8.05 -9.17 -12.23
CA ALA A 281 8.25 -10.57 -12.64
C ALA A 281 9.72 -10.85 -13.03
N ALA A 282 10.38 -9.93 -13.75
CA ALA A 282 11.78 -10.07 -14.11
C ALA A 282 12.69 -10.11 -12.85
N PHE A 283 12.47 -9.20 -11.89
CA PHE A 283 13.24 -9.20 -10.65
C PHE A 283 12.92 -10.41 -9.76
N THR A 284 11.66 -10.82 -9.70
CA THR A 284 11.27 -12.09 -9.05
C THR A 284 12.03 -13.28 -9.66
N ALA A 285 12.06 -13.38 -10.98
CA ALA A 285 12.80 -14.42 -11.67
C ALA A 285 14.31 -14.40 -11.35
N VAL A 286 14.92 -13.23 -11.31
CA VAL A 286 16.33 -13.06 -10.92
C VAL A 286 16.55 -13.57 -9.50
N VAL A 287 15.73 -13.12 -8.54
CA VAL A 287 15.86 -13.50 -7.12
C VAL A 287 15.70 -15.00 -6.95
N THR A 288 14.73 -15.62 -7.61
CA THR A 288 14.43 -17.05 -7.48
C THR A 288 15.46 -17.92 -8.19
N THR A 289 15.90 -17.55 -9.39
CA THR A 289 16.91 -18.33 -10.14
C THR A 289 18.29 -18.27 -9.50
N LEU A 290 18.62 -17.17 -8.83
CA LEU A 290 19.85 -17.03 -8.06
C LEU A 290 19.78 -17.63 -6.64
N GLY A 291 18.61 -18.14 -6.24
CA GLY A 291 18.41 -18.74 -4.91
C GLY A 291 18.40 -17.74 -3.76
N PHE A 292 18.08 -16.47 -4.03
CA PHE A 292 18.07 -15.41 -3.00
C PHE A 292 16.73 -15.30 -2.25
N GLY A 293 15.70 -16.03 -2.66
CA GLY A 293 14.39 -16.09 -2.02
C GLY A 293 13.44 -17.03 -2.74
N GLN A 294 12.38 -17.44 -2.06
CA GLN A 294 11.33 -18.27 -2.65
C GLN A 294 10.45 -17.45 -3.60
N PRO A 295 9.75 -18.08 -4.57
CA PRO A 295 8.98 -17.37 -5.59
C PRO A 295 7.89 -16.45 -5.03
N VAL A 296 7.14 -16.88 -4.01
CA VAL A 296 6.04 -16.11 -3.41
C VAL A 296 6.58 -14.89 -2.68
N GLU A 297 7.62 -15.07 -1.84
CA GLU A 297 8.27 -13.97 -1.13
C GLU A 297 8.87 -12.96 -2.10
N ALA A 298 9.61 -13.44 -3.11
CA ALA A 298 10.23 -12.59 -4.12
C ALA A 298 9.18 -11.79 -4.91
N PHE A 299 8.08 -12.43 -5.33
CA PHE A 299 6.98 -11.75 -5.99
C PHE A 299 6.39 -10.65 -5.10
N LEU A 300 6.05 -10.97 -3.85
CA LEU A 300 5.49 -10.01 -2.90
C LEU A 300 6.46 -8.87 -2.60
N ALA A 301 7.76 -9.14 -2.45
CA ALA A 301 8.81 -8.17 -2.16
C ALA A 301 8.99 -7.13 -3.29
N PHE A 302 8.94 -7.57 -4.56
CA PHE A 302 9.12 -6.71 -5.73
C PHE A 302 7.81 -6.19 -6.32
N ALA A 303 6.66 -6.73 -5.94
CA ALA A 303 5.37 -6.18 -6.35
C ALA A 303 5.24 -4.71 -5.90
N PRO A 304 4.93 -3.77 -6.81
CA PRO A 304 4.84 -2.34 -6.48
C PRO A 304 3.49 -1.97 -5.85
N GLY A 305 2.97 -2.83 -4.98
CA GLY A 305 1.79 -2.61 -4.16
C GLY A 305 2.05 -1.71 -2.96
N GLY A 306 1.01 -1.40 -2.20
CA GLY A 306 1.14 -0.73 -0.92
C GLY A 306 1.65 -1.69 0.17
N GLN A 307 2.40 -1.17 1.14
CA GLN A 307 2.98 -1.99 2.20
C GLN A 307 1.90 -2.74 2.99
N ALA A 308 0.82 -2.06 3.34
CA ALA A 308 -0.28 -2.64 4.11
C ALA A 308 -0.90 -3.87 3.42
N GLU A 309 -1.18 -3.74 2.14
CA GLU A 309 -1.84 -4.77 1.33
C GLU A 309 -0.89 -5.95 1.09
N MET A 310 0.37 -5.68 0.81
CA MET A 310 1.36 -6.75 0.62
C MET A 310 1.66 -7.49 1.93
N THR A 311 1.63 -6.80 3.08
CA THR A 311 1.70 -7.44 4.41
C THR A 311 0.56 -8.44 4.61
N VAL A 312 -0.66 -8.05 4.27
CA VAL A 312 -1.82 -8.97 4.37
C VAL A 312 -1.62 -10.19 3.47
N LEU A 313 -1.21 -9.97 2.21
CA LEU A 313 -0.97 -11.07 1.27
C LEU A 313 0.15 -12.00 1.75
N ALA A 314 1.22 -11.46 2.30
CA ALA A 314 2.30 -12.26 2.88
C ALA A 314 1.80 -13.13 4.04
N ILE A 315 0.97 -12.58 4.92
CA ILE A 315 0.39 -13.34 6.03
C ILE A 315 -0.50 -14.49 5.50
N VAL A 316 -1.46 -14.19 4.63
CA VAL A 316 -2.43 -15.22 4.17
C VAL A 316 -1.81 -16.25 3.25
N SER A 317 -0.73 -15.93 2.53
CA SER A 317 0.00 -16.88 1.70
C SER A 317 1.02 -17.72 2.49
N GLY A 318 1.30 -17.37 3.75
CA GLY A 318 2.33 -18.02 4.55
C GLY A 318 3.76 -17.68 4.11
N ALA A 319 3.94 -16.62 3.32
CA ALA A 319 5.26 -16.15 2.92
C ALA A 319 6.06 -15.62 4.12
N ASP A 320 7.39 -15.66 4.02
CA ASP A 320 8.25 -15.03 5.02
C ASP A 320 7.99 -13.53 5.08
N LEU A 321 7.28 -13.15 6.13
CA LEU A 321 6.88 -11.76 6.36
C LEU A 321 8.10 -10.85 6.56
N GLY A 322 9.15 -11.37 7.21
CA GLY A 322 10.42 -10.65 7.41
C GLY A 322 11.09 -10.30 6.09
N PHE A 323 11.16 -11.26 5.16
CA PHE A 323 11.68 -11.03 3.81
C PHE A 323 10.89 -9.95 3.09
N VAL A 324 9.57 -10.11 2.98
CA VAL A 324 8.71 -9.17 2.26
C VAL A 324 8.80 -7.76 2.84
N ILE A 325 8.72 -7.63 4.18
CA ILE A 325 8.75 -6.33 4.85
C ILE A 325 10.09 -5.63 4.68
N THR A 326 11.20 -6.35 4.84
CA THR A 326 12.54 -5.75 4.74
C THR A 326 12.76 -5.14 3.35
N HIS A 327 12.34 -5.82 2.28
CA HIS A 327 12.42 -5.29 0.92
C HIS A 327 11.50 -4.06 0.73
N HIS A 328 10.27 -4.12 1.23
CA HIS A 328 9.34 -2.98 1.16
C HIS A 328 9.85 -1.77 1.93
N LEU A 329 10.37 -1.95 3.14
CA LEU A 329 10.96 -0.86 3.94
C LEU A 329 12.18 -0.26 3.26
N THR A 330 13.08 -1.10 2.75
CA THR A 330 14.24 -0.64 1.97
C THR A 330 13.79 0.21 0.78
N ARG A 331 12.79 -0.26 0.02
CA ARG A 331 12.23 0.49 -1.11
C ARG A 331 11.64 1.82 -0.66
N ILE A 332 10.84 1.83 0.39
CA ILE A 332 10.20 3.04 0.93
C ILE A 332 11.25 4.06 1.35
N VAL A 333 12.23 3.66 2.15
CA VAL A 333 13.31 4.54 2.63
C VAL A 333 14.09 5.13 1.46
N LEU A 334 14.49 4.29 0.50
CA LEU A 334 15.23 4.73 -0.68
C LEU A 334 14.43 5.70 -1.56
N VAL A 335 13.13 5.47 -1.74
CA VAL A 335 12.27 6.36 -2.55
C VAL A 335 12.00 7.66 -1.81
N ILE A 336 11.74 7.63 -0.49
CA ILE A 336 11.49 8.84 0.30
C ILE A 336 12.69 9.78 0.30
N ILE A 337 13.88 9.24 0.49
CA ILE A 337 15.11 10.03 0.51
C ILE A 337 15.57 10.34 -0.92
N GLY A 338 15.55 9.35 -1.80
CA GLY A 338 16.12 9.42 -3.13
C GLY A 338 15.26 10.20 -4.13
N ALA A 339 13.93 10.09 -4.08
CA ALA A 339 13.08 10.73 -5.07
C ALA A 339 13.15 12.27 -5.04
N PRO A 340 13.09 12.96 -3.88
CA PRO A 340 13.26 14.41 -3.84
C PRO A 340 14.65 14.86 -4.28
N LEU A 341 15.71 14.12 -3.92
CA LEU A 341 17.08 14.41 -4.33
C LEU A 341 17.25 14.26 -5.85
N ALA A 342 16.78 13.15 -6.41
CA ALA A 342 16.82 12.88 -7.85
C ALA A 342 15.97 13.89 -8.64
N ALA A 343 14.78 14.24 -8.15
CA ALA A 343 13.93 15.26 -8.75
C ALA A 343 14.67 16.60 -8.84
N ASN A 344 15.33 17.05 -7.76
CA ASN A 344 16.10 18.29 -7.75
C ASN A 344 17.24 18.29 -8.78
N LEU A 345 17.91 17.15 -8.95
CA LEU A 345 18.98 17.01 -9.95
C LEU A 345 18.42 17.03 -11.39
N ILE A 346 17.42 16.19 -11.67
CA ILE A 346 16.85 16.02 -13.01
C ILE A 346 16.11 17.28 -13.45
N LEU A 347 15.34 17.93 -12.56
CA LEU A 347 14.56 19.11 -12.89
C LEU A 347 15.42 20.37 -13.03
N ARG A 348 16.55 20.46 -12.33
CA ARG A 348 17.55 21.53 -12.56
C ARG A 348 18.18 21.45 -13.96
N TRP A 349 18.38 20.24 -14.48
CA TRP A 349 18.93 20.00 -15.81
C TRP A 349 17.92 20.23 -16.94
N SER A 350 16.62 20.19 -16.64
CA SER A 350 15.56 20.40 -17.63
C SER A 350 15.10 21.87 -17.76
N LYS A 351 15.58 22.80 -16.91
CA LYS A 351 15.35 24.23 -17.11
C LYS A 351 16.25 24.72 -18.26
N PRO A 352 15.68 25.39 -19.29
CA PRO A 352 16.49 26.04 -20.28
C PRO A 352 17.49 26.98 -19.58
N ARG A 353 18.76 26.83 -19.86
CA ARG A 353 19.76 27.87 -19.50
C ARG A 353 19.35 29.11 -20.28
N GLY A 354 18.66 30.06 -19.60
CA GLY A 354 18.39 31.38 -20.12
C GLY A 354 19.67 32.19 -20.28
#